data_5dfda76993e8e75661d72b3278891a93
#
_entry.id   5dfda76993e8e75661d72b3278891a93
#
_cell.length_a   1.000
_cell.length_b   1.000
_cell.length_c   1.000
_cell.angle_alpha   90.00
_cell.angle_beta   90.00
_cell.angle_gamma   90.00
#
_symmetry.space_group_name_H-M   'P 1'
#
loop_
_entity.id
_entity.type
_entity.pdbx_description
1 polymer ?
#
loop_
_entity_poly.entity_id
_entity_poly.type
_entity_poly.pdbx_seq_one_letter_code
_entity_poly.pdbx_strand_id
1 'polypeptide(L)'
;MPWFKGNLHTHTNKSDGDSSPETVVDWYSNNKYDFLVLSDHNHLTILDSNQTKLLLIPGEEITLNLPYTIHINAIGIKKVIEPTLRSTKVKTLQANIDNIISSGGLAEINHPNFRWALNEKDLVQVRGAHFIEVFNGNYNTHNYGGGGKKSVEEMWDEMLSKKIK
;
A
#
# COMPACT_ATOMS: atom_id res chain seq x y z
N MET A 1 16.86 8.07 -18.88
CA MET A 1 16.17 6.81 -18.50
C MET A 1 14.72 6.95 -18.93
N PRO A 2 14.05 5.90 -19.43
CA PRO A 2 12.62 5.97 -19.73
C PRO A 2 11.81 6.08 -18.41
N TRP A 3 10.64 6.70 -18.51
CA TRP A 3 9.63 6.73 -17.45
C TRP A 3 8.64 5.59 -17.68
N PHE A 4 8.21 4.92 -16.59
CA PHE A 4 7.20 3.89 -16.63
C PHE A 4 5.99 4.34 -15.79
N LYS A 5 4.80 4.16 -16.34
CA LYS A 5 3.53 4.50 -15.71
C LYS A 5 2.94 3.26 -15.03
N GLY A 6 2.75 3.30 -13.73
CA GLY A 6 2.19 2.16 -12.99
C GLY A 6 1.27 2.57 -11.87
N ASN A 7 0.59 1.57 -11.29
CA ASN A 7 -0.18 1.73 -10.07
C ASN A 7 0.15 0.57 -9.11
N LEU A 8 0.41 0.92 -7.86
CA LEU A 8 0.80 -0.03 -6.81
C LEU A 8 -0.36 -0.36 -5.86
N HIS A 9 -1.51 0.35 -5.97
CA HIS A 9 -2.63 0.22 -5.06
C HIS A 9 -3.95 0.16 -5.84
N THR A 10 -4.49 -1.05 -6.01
CA THR A 10 -5.69 -1.29 -6.83
C THR A 10 -6.47 -2.47 -6.28
N HIS A 11 -7.77 -2.29 -6.06
CA HIS A 11 -8.68 -3.33 -5.60
C HIS A 11 -9.55 -3.86 -6.72
N THR A 12 -9.94 -5.13 -6.55
CA THR A 12 -10.88 -5.83 -7.43
C THR A 12 -12.06 -6.35 -6.61
N ASN A 13 -13.02 -7.01 -7.25
CA ASN A 13 -14.11 -7.70 -6.56
C ASN A 13 -13.67 -8.95 -5.76
N LYS A 14 -12.37 -9.20 -5.64
CA LYS A 14 -11.81 -10.19 -4.69
C LYS A 14 -11.72 -9.63 -3.28
N SER A 15 -11.82 -8.29 -3.14
CA SER A 15 -11.99 -7.61 -1.87
C SER A 15 -13.16 -6.60 -1.95
N ASP A 16 -12.91 -5.31 -1.97
CA ASP A 16 -13.92 -4.25 -1.92
C ASP A 16 -14.00 -3.39 -3.19
N GLY A 17 -13.28 -3.75 -4.25
CA GLY A 17 -13.43 -3.15 -5.58
C GLY A 17 -14.73 -3.63 -6.26
N ASP A 18 -15.18 -2.87 -7.26
CA ASP A 18 -16.44 -3.10 -7.96
C ASP A 18 -16.31 -3.95 -9.23
N SER A 19 -15.09 -4.18 -9.72
CA SER A 19 -14.82 -4.81 -11.02
C SER A 19 -13.97 -6.07 -10.88
N SER A 20 -14.12 -7.00 -11.85
CA SER A 20 -13.29 -8.22 -11.86
C SER A 20 -11.82 -7.88 -12.11
N PRO A 21 -10.88 -8.75 -11.66
CA PRO A 21 -9.46 -8.56 -11.91
C PRO A 21 -9.14 -8.35 -13.41
N GLU A 22 -9.80 -9.11 -14.29
CA GLU A 22 -9.63 -9.01 -15.74
C GLU A 22 -10.06 -7.63 -16.25
N THR A 23 -11.23 -7.15 -15.82
CA THR A 23 -11.75 -5.82 -16.18
C THR A 23 -10.81 -4.71 -15.73
N VAL A 24 -10.27 -4.82 -14.52
CA VAL A 24 -9.31 -3.85 -13.97
C VAL A 24 -8.02 -3.85 -14.81
N VAL A 25 -7.44 -5.02 -15.07
CA VAL A 25 -6.23 -5.15 -15.89
C VAL A 25 -6.43 -4.60 -17.29
N ASP A 26 -7.55 -4.89 -17.94
CA ASP A 26 -7.89 -4.37 -19.27
C ASP A 26 -7.98 -2.85 -19.26
N TRP A 27 -8.57 -2.26 -18.22
CA TRP A 27 -8.66 -0.80 -18.10
C TRP A 27 -7.27 -0.16 -18.01
N TYR A 28 -6.39 -0.68 -17.14
CA TYR A 28 -5.03 -0.15 -17.00
C TYR A 28 -4.20 -0.34 -18.27
N SER A 29 -4.32 -1.49 -18.92
CA SER A 29 -3.65 -1.79 -20.19
C SER A 29 -4.09 -0.81 -21.30
N ASN A 30 -5.39 -0.59 -21.45
CA ASN A 30 -5.98 0.34 -22.43
C ASN A 30 -5.59 1.80 -22.17
N ASN A 31 -5.33 2.16 -20.89
CA ASN A 31 -4.88 3.48 -20.47
C ASN A 31 -3.33 3.62 -20.46
N LYS A 32 -2.62 2.69 -21.11
CA LYS A 32 -1.16 2.73 -21.33
C LYS A 32 -0.35 2.78 -20.03
N TYR A 33 -0.75 2.00 -19.05
CA TYR A 33 0.10 1.70 -17.90
C TYR A 33 1.12 0.63 -18.30
N ASP A 34 2.29 0.66 -17.68
CA ASP A 34 3.38 -0.28 -17.92
C ASP A 34 3.36 -1.42 -16.90
N PHE A 35 2.92 -1.14 -15.66
CA PHE A 35 2.82 -2.13 -14.59
C PHE A 35 1.63 -1.88 -13.67
N LEU A 36 1.19 -2.95 -12.97
CA LEU A 36 0.07 -2.92 -12.02
C LEU A 36 0.29 -3.92 -10.89
N VAL A 37 -0.08 -3.52 -9.68
CA VAL A 37 -0.29 -4.41 -8.54
C VAL A 37 -1.80 -4.50 -8.27
N LEU A 38 -2.36 -5.70 -8.29
CA LEU A 38 -3.68 -5.97 -7.71
C LEU A 38 -3.46 -6.22 -6.22
N SER A 39 -3.88 -5.26 -5.39
CA SER A 39 -3.61 -5.24 -3.95
C SER A 39 -4.87 -5.46 -3.13
N ASP A 40 -5.64 -6.49 -3.45
CA ASP A 40 -6.86 -6.83 -2.73
C ASP A 40 -6.60 -7.05 -1.23
N HIS A 41 -7.53 -6.66 -0.37
CA HIS A 41 -7.41 -6.77 1.09
C HIS A 41 -7.18 -8.21 1.54
N ASN A 42 -6.01 -8.50 2.15
CA ASN A 42 -5.63 -9.81 2.68
C ASN A 42 -5.85 -10.95 1.69
N HIS A 43 -5.69 -10.65 0.41
CA HIS A 43 -5.92 -11.59 -0.68
C HIS A 43 -4.94 -11.38 -1.83
N LEU A 44 -4.26 -12.44 -2.24
CA LEU A 44 -3.33 -12.42 -3.37
C LEU A 44 -4.06 -12.77 -4.66
N THR A 45 -4.41 -11.77 -5.44
CA THR A 45 -5.04 -11.93 -6.75
C THR A 45 -3.99 -12.17 -7.83
N ILE A 46 -4.01 -13.35 -8.46
CA ILE A 46 -3.09 -13.74 -9.52
C ILE A 46 -3.86 -13.92 -10.84
N LEU A 47 -3.38 -13.28 -11.88
CA LEU A 47 -3.84 -13.48 -13.25
C LEU A 47 -2.72 -13.99 -14.15
N ASP A 48 -3.09 -14.66 -15.24
CA ASP A 48 -2.14 -15.07 -16.26
C ASP A 48 -1.61 -13.84 -17.02
N SER A 49 -0.33 -13.55 -16.86
CA SER A 49 0.34 -12.41 -17.51
C SER A 49 0.44 -12.54 -19.03
N ASN A 50 0.20 -13.74 -19.60
CA ASN A 50 0.27 -13.95 -21.05
C ASN A 50 -0.88 -13.26 -21.81
N GLN A 51 -1.91 -12.80 -21.14
CA GLN A 51 -3.09 -12.14 -21.72
C GLN A 51 -2.97 -10.63 -21.84
N THR A 52 -1.90 -10.04 -21.30
CA THR A 52 -1.70 -8.57 -21.31
C THR A 52 -0.24 -8.21 -21.57
N LYS A 53 -0.01 -6.98 -22.07
CA LYS A 53 1.34 -6.38 -22.13
C LYS A 53 1.73 -5.69 -20.82
N LEU A 54 0.80 -5.53 -19.91
CA LEU A 54 0.99 -4.91 -18.61
C LEU A 54 1.82 -5.86 -17.73
N LEU A 55 2.86 -5.36 -17.09
CA LEU A 55 3.61 -6.12 -16.11
C LEU A 55 2.73 -6.24 -14.83
N LEU A 56 2.19 -7.42 -14.59
CA LEU A 56 1.44 -7.72 -13.36
C LEU A 56 2.42 -8.12 -12.26
N ILE A 57 2.47 -7.34 -11.19
CA ILE A 57 3.29 -7.60 -10.02
C ILE A 57 2.38 -8.17 -8.93
N PRO A 58 2.62 -9.39 -8.43
CA PRO A 58 1.79 -9.97 -7.37
C PRO A 58 1.85 -9.12 -6.10
N GLY A 59 0.71 -8.88 -5.46
CA GLY A 59 0.65 -8.13 -4.22
C GLY A 59 -0.70 -8.25 -3.53
N GLU A 60 -0.74 -7.80 -2.29
CA GLU A 60 -1.96 -7.66 -1.50
C GLU A 60 -1.88 -6.44 -0.61
N GLU A 61 -3.00 -5.93 -0.14
CA GLU A 61 -3.04 -4.97 0.96
C GLU A 61 -3.28 -5.68 2.28
N ILE A 62 -2.23 -5.83 3.09
CA ILE A 62 -2.35 -6.32 4.47
C ILE A 62 -3.19 -5.32 5.25
N THR A 63 -4.35 -5.76 5.74
CA THR A 63 -5.35 -4.87 6.35
C THR A 63 -5.72 -5.35 7.74
N LEU A 64 -5.54 -4.45 8.72
CA LEU A 64 -6.09 -4.54 10.07
C LEU A 64 -6.99 -3.32 10.32
N ASN A 65 -8.18 -3.56 10.90
CA ASN A 65 -9.12 -2.49 11.21
C ASN A 65 -9.26 -2.22 12.71
N LEU A 66 -9.10 -3.22 13.55
CA LEU A 66 -9.21 -3.11 15.01
C LEU A 66 -8.10 -3.90 15.70
N PRO A 67 -7.59 -3.42 16.84
CA PRO A 67 -7.83 -2.11 17.48
C PRO A 67 -7.11 -0.96 16.75
N TYR A 68 -6.27 -1.24 15.75
CA TYR A 68 -5.53 -0.25 14.98
C TYR A 68 -5.87 -0.39 13.49
N THR A 69 -6.19 0.71 12.84
CA THR A 69 -6.32 0.76 11.38
C THR A 69 -4.91 0.84 10.79
N ILE A 70 -4.46 -0.21 10.13
CA ILE A 70 -3.16 -0.31 9.48
C ILE A 70 -3.34 -0.99 8.14
N HIS A 71 -2.91 -0.33 7.08
CA HIS A 71 -2.96 -0.80 5.71
C HIS A 71 -1.58 -0.70 5.09
N ILE A 72 -1.07 -1.81 4.55
CA ILE A 72 0.28 -1.88 3.97
C ILE A 72 0.21 -2.75 2.71
N ASN A 73 0.62 -2.22 1.58
CA ASN A 73 0.82 -3.03 0.38
C ASN A 73 2.07 -3.88 0.52
N ALA A 74 1.90 -5.18 0.31
CA ALA A 74 2.95 -6.17 0.17
C ALA A 74 3.16 -6.44 -1.33
N ILE A 75 4.20 -5.89 -1.92
CA ILE A 75 4.45 -5.89 -3.36
C ILE A 75 5.50 -6.93 -3.71
N GLY A 76 5.27 -7.74 -4.75
CA GLY A 76 6.21 -8.76 -5.22
C GLY A 76 6.22 -10.04 -4.39
N ILE A 77 5.17 -10.31 -3.63
CA ILE A 77 5.03 -11.50 -2.78
C ILE A 77 4.55 -12.72 -3.58
N LYS A 78 4.80 -13.92 -3.05
CA LYS A 78 4.42 -15.20 -3.70
C LYS A 78 3.27 -15.93 -3.00
N LYS A 79 2.87 -15.48 -1.83
CA LYS A 79 1.79 -16.04 -1.02
C LYS A 79 1.24 -14.97 -0.10
N VAL A 80 -0.01 -15.12 0.32
CA VAL A 80 -0.66 -14.26 1.31
C VAL A 80 0.17 -14.18 2.58
N ILE A 81 0.26 -12.99 3.16
CA ILE A 81 0.89 -12.70 4.45
C ILE A 81 -0.20 -12.34 5.44
N GLU A 82 -0.43 -13.21 6.41
CA GLU A 82 -1.46 -12.98 7.43
C GLU A 82 -1.15 -11.73 8.28
N PRO A 83 -2.15 -10.86 8.48
CA PRO A 83 -1.97 -9.67 9.30
C PRO A 83 -1.54 -10.01 10.73
N THR A 84 -0.53 -9.34 11.21
CA THR A 84 0.05 -9.56 12.54
C THR A 84 -0.28 -8.41 13.48
N LEU A 85 -1.04 -8.68 14.53
CA LEU A 85 -1.35 -7.72 15.60
C LEU A 85 -0.27 -7.78 16.72
N ARG A 86 0.11 -6.61 17.27
CA ARG A 86 0.98 -6.45 18.43
C ARG A 86 0.37 -5.51 19.47
N SER A 87 1.06 -5.34 20.59
CA SER A 87 0.57 -4.58 21.76
C SER A 87 0.41 -3.07 21.52
N THR A 88 1.03 -2.52 20.49
CA THR A 88 0.89 -1.11 20.11
C THR A 88 0.76 -0.95 18.60
N LYS A 89 0.22 0.17 18.16
CA LYS A 89 0.07 0.53 16.76
C LYS A 89 1.41 0.48 16.00
N VAL A 90 2.44 1.12 16.53
CA VAL A 90 3.78 1.15 15.91
C VAL A 90 4.39 -0.25 15.83
N LYS A 91 4.28 -1.07 16.89
CA LYS A 91 4.76 -2.45 16.86
C LYS A 91 3.98 -3.32 15.87
N THR A 92 2.68 -3.07 15.72
CA THR A 92 1.84 -3.75 14.73
C THR A 92 2.28 -3.39 13.32
N LEU A 93 2.46 -2.10 13.04
CA LEU A 93 2.95 -1.61 11.75
C LEU A 93 4.32 -2.23 11.43
N GLN A 94 5.28 -2.16 12.37
CA GLN A 94 6.63 -2.73 12.17
C GLN A 94 6.59 -4.24 11.91
N ALA A 95 5.80 -5.01 12.66
CA ALA A 95 5.75 -6.46 12.50
C ALA A 95 5.23 -6.86 11.10
N ASN A 96 4.26 -6.13 10.55
CA ASN A 96 3.77 -6.40 9.19
C ASN A 96 4.80 -5.99 8.12
N ILE A 97 5.51 -4.87 8.30
CA ILE A 97 6.64 -4.49 7.44
C ILE A 97 7.70 -5.59 7.44
N ASP A 98 8.09 -6.08 8.63
CA ASP A 98 9.11 -7.14 8.78
C ASP A 98 8.68 -8.45 8.09
N ASN A 99 7.40 -8.81 8.19
CA ASN A 99 6.85 -10.00 7.52
C ASN A 99 6.92 -9.87 5.99
N ILE A 100 6.59 -8.70 5.44
CA ILE A 100 6.68 -8.43 4.01
C ILE A 100 8.13 -8.57 3.53
N ILE A 101 9.07 -7.92 4.21
CA ILE A 101 10.50 -7.97 3.88
C ILE A 101 11.02 -9.41 3.96
N SER A 102 10.66 -10.14 5.02
CA SER A 102 11.07 -11.54 5.20
C SER A 102 10.50 -12.47 4.12
N SER A 103 9.40 -12.09 3.49
CA SER A 103 8.81 -12.79 2.34
C SER A 103 9.46 -12.41 1.00
N GLY A 104 10.43 -11.50 1.00
CA GLY A 104 11.10 -10.98 -0.20
C GLY A 104 10.31 -9.89 -0.93
N GLY A 105 9.26 -9.36 -0.33
CA GLY A 105 8.41 -8.29 -0.87
C GLY A 105 8.90 -6.89 -0.51
N LEU A 106 8.32 -5.89 -1.16
CA LEU A 106 8.48 -4.48 -0.85
C LEU A 106 7.25 -3.99 -0.07
N ALA A 107 7.48 -3.25 1.02
CA ALA A 107 6.42 -2.71 1.88
C ALA A 107 6.12 -1.25 1.52
N GLU A 108 4.86 -0.94 1.25
CA GLU A 108 4.33 0.42 1.07
C GLU A 108 3.31 0.73 2.15
N ILE A 109 3.51 1.80 2.92
CA ILE A 109 2.53 2.26 3.92
C ILE A 109 1.46 3.06 3.20
N ASN A 110 0.21 2.55 3.23
CA ASN A 110 -0.91 3.15 2.50
C ASN A 110 -1.56 4.27 3.31
N HIS A 111 -2.03 5.31 2.60
CA HIS A 111 -2.92 6.40 3.07
C HIS A 111 -2.94 6.60 4.61
N PRO A 112 -1.83 6.99 5.25
CA PRO A 112 -1.68 7.00 6.71
C PRO A 112 -2.73 7.83 7.44
N ASN A 113 -3.31 8.84 6.77
CA ASN A 113 -4.38 9.68 7.28
C ASN A 113 -5.78 9.04 7.24
N PHE A 114 -5.94 7.87 6.59
CA PHE A 114 -7.22 7.19 6.59
C PHE A 114 -7.69 6.91 8.03
N ARG A 115 -8.88 7.37 8.37
CA ARG A 115 -9.40 7.36 9.77
C ARG A 115 -8.45 8.01 10.79
N TRP A 116 -7.52 8.83 10.34
CA TRP A 116 -6.47 9.45 11.17
C TRP A 116 -5.64 8.41 11.94
N ALA A 117 -5.39 7.28 11.31
CA ALA A 117 -4.82 6.10 11.96
C ALA A 117 -3.35 6.27 12.35
N LEU A 118 -2.55 6.83 11.45
CA LEU A 118 -1.12 7.05 11.64
C LEU A 118 -0.80 8.55 11.62
N ASN A 119 0.29 8.91 12.25
CA ASN A 119 0.82 10.27 12.22
C ASN A 119 2.34 10.24 12.07
N GLU A 120 2.97 11.40 11.90
CA GLU A 120 4.41 11.52 11.70
C GLU A 120 5.24 10.89 12.83
N LYS A 121 4.74 10.94 14.09
CA LYS A 121 5.44 10.34 15.23
C LYS A 121 5.41 8.80 15.18
N ASP A 122 4.35 8.22 14.63
CA ASP A 122 4.26 6.77 14.42
C ASP A 122 5.22 6.36 13.29
N LEU A 123 5.17 7.08 12.16
CA LEU A 123 5.89 6.76 10.94
C LEU A 123 7.42 6.85 11.08
N VAL A 124 7.94 7.82 11.82
CA VAL A 124 9.39 7.96 12.05
C VAL A 124 9.99 6.86 12.92
N GLN A 125 9.17 6.09 13.64
CA GLN A 125 9.62 5.00 14.49
C GLN A 125 9.80 3.67 13.72
N VAL A 126 9.14 3.51 12.57
CA VAL A 126 9.24 2.26 11.78
C VAL A 126 10.42 2.30 10.83
N ARG A 127 10.91 1.11 10.48
CA ARG A 127 12.07 0.91 9.60
C ARG A 127 11.73 -0.10 8.51
N GLY A 128 12.44 -0.01 7.38
CA GLY A 128 12.36 -0.99 6.31
C GLY A 128 11.14 -0.82 5.38
N ALA A 129 10.20 0.08 5.64
CA ALA A 129 9.22 0.46 4.62
C ALA A 129 9.95 1.07 3.42
N HIS A 130 9.59 0.62 2.22
CA HIS A 130 10.22 1.05 0.98
C HIS A 130 9.53 2.29 0.42
N PHE A 131 8.20 2.35 0.58
CA PHE A 131 7.35 3.39 0.03
C PHE A 131 6.33 3.88 1.07
N ILE A 132 5.79 5.06 0.81
CA ILE A 132 4.61 5.62 1.46
C ILE A 132 3.69 6.17 0.38
N GLU A 133 2.40 5.88 0.47
CA GLU A 133 1.40 6.45 -0.42
C GLU A 133 1.13 7.89 0.00
N VAL A 134 1.69 8.85 -0.75
CA VAL A 134 1.57 10.28 -0.46
C VAL A 134 0.18 10.80 -0.84
N PHE A 135 -0.41 10.23 -1.89
CA PHE A 135 -1.74 10.61 -2.38
C PHE A 135 -2.54 9.38 -2.80
N ASN A 136 -3.76 9.28 -2.30
CA ASN A 136 -4.74 8.27 -2.70
C ASN A 136 -6.00 8.96 -3.21
N GLY A 137 -6.57 8.47 -4.31
CA GLY A 137 -7.74 9.07 -4.96
C GLY A 137 -9.06 8.98 -4.17
N ASN A 138 -9.12 8.17 -3.10
CA ASN A 138 -10.29 8.08 -2.25
C ASN A 138 -10.40 9.32 -1.35
N TYR A 139 -11.57 9.98 -1.35
CA TYR A 139 -11.82 11.20 -0.59
C TYR A 139 -11.69 11.04 0.93
N ASN A 140 -11.83 9.82 1.46
CA ASN A 140 -11.73 9.53 2.91
C ASN A 140 -10.28 9.40 3.40
N THR A 141 -9.29 9.48 2.52
CA THR A 141 -7.87 9.29 2.90
C THR A 141 -7.21 10.54 3.48
N HIS A 142 -7.91 11.67 3.47
CA HIS A 142 -7.46 12.93 4.08
C HIS A 142 -6.03 13.33 3.68
N ASN A 143 -5.67 13.17 2.40
CA ASN A 143 -4.32 13.45 1.88
C ASN A 143 -3.77 14.81 2.30
N TYR A 144 -4.61 15.83 2.28
CA TYR A 144 -4.25 17.22 2.57
C TYR A 144 -4.28 17.58 4.07
N GLY A 145 -4.48 16.59 4.95
CA GLY A 145 -4.60 16.85 6.38
C GLY A 145 -5.92 17.52 6.75
N GLY A 146 -5.93 18.22 7.87
CA GLY A 146 -7.10 18.96 8.35
C GLY A 146 -7.31 18.83 9.86
N GLY A 147 -8.04 19.76 10.47
CA GLY A 147 -8.29 19.75 11.91
C GLY A 147 -7.00 19.80 12.75
N GLY A 148 -5.97 20.50 12.29
CA GLY A 148 -4.68 20.59 12.97
C GLY A 148 -3.76 19.38 12.76
N LYS A 149 -4.11 18.47 11.85
CA LYS A 149 -3.29 17.31 11.46
C LYS A 149 -2.60 17.58 10.14
N LYS A 150 -1.38 17.08 10.01
CA LYS A 150 -0.53 17.22 8.82
C LYS A 150 -1.13 16.52 7.61
N SER A 151 -0.82 17.04 6.42
CA SER A 151 -0.98 16.31 5.17
C SER A 151 -0.03 15.12 5.13
N VAL A 152 -0.30 14.18 4.23
CA VAL A 152 0.60 13.02 4.04
C VAL A 152 1.95 13.48 3.50
N GLU A 153 1.98 14.48 2.62
CA GLU A 153 3.21 15.08 2.11
C GLU A 153 4.07 15.67 3.22
N GLU A 154 3.49 16.46 4.15
CA GLU A 154 4.19 17.00 5.32
C GLU A 154 4.76 15.89 6.22
N MET A 155 4.01 14.79 6.41
CA MET A 155 4.50 13.64 7.15
C MET A 155 5.67 12.97 6.45
N TRP A 156 5.61 12.82 5.13
CA TRP A 156 6.67 12.26 4.30
C TRP A 156 7.95 13.10 4.38
N ASP A 157 7.86 14.42 4.23
CA ASP A 157 8.98 15.35 4.39
C ASP A 157 9.65 15.22 5.76
N GLU A 158 8.86 15.09 6.83
CA GLU A 158 9.39 14.90 8.18
C GLU A 158 10.09 13.54 8.34
N MET A 159 9.57 12.47 7.74
CA MET A 159 10.23 11.17 7.71
C MET A 159 11.59 11.26 7.01
N LEU A 160 11.65 11.88 5.84
CA LEU A 160 12.88 12.06 5.09
C LEU A 160 13.91 12.87 5.88
N SER A 161 13.50 13.97 6.50
CA SER A 161 14.39 14.84 7.29
C SER A 161 15.01 14.14 8.51
N LYS A 162 14.30 13.15 9.10
CA LYS A 162 14.77 12.40 10.28
C LYS A 162 15.56 11.14 9.93
N LYS A 163 15.37 10.57 8.74
CA LYS A 163 16.06 9.32 8.31
C LYS A 163 17.40 9.57 7.59
N ILE A 164 17.72 10.80 7.23
CA ILE A 164 18.99 11.15 6.54
C ILE A 164 20.15 11.41 7.54
N LYS A 165 20.02 10.96 8.77
CA LYS A 165 21.12 11.03 9.75
C LYS A 165 21.81 9.70 9.92
#